data_df2682ffa8e3bfd2eac0ccee0d15e810
#
_entry.id   df2682ffa8e3bfd2eac0ccee0d15e810
#
_cell.length_a   1.000
_cell.length_b   1.000
_cell.length_c   1.000
_cell.angle_alpha   90.00
_cell.angle_beta   90.00
_cell.angle_gamma   90.00
#
_symmetry.space_group_name_H-M   'P 1'
#
loop_
_entity.id
_entity.type
_entity.pdbx_description
1 polymer ?
#
loop_
_entity_poly.entity_id
_entity_poly.type
_entity_poly.pdbx_seq_one_letter_code
_entity_poly.pdbx_strand_id
1 'polypeptide(L)'
;MFPFPFNQIYGVDILTGWYADGIDAVILWVGKNILQIKNLQQILNTGSGDTTFDYVSLFTYMLLAFLASTIVFFTTRKRINYDRQYYWIIVYARYYLGLYLIVYGLFKLLEGQFVFHDFGRLEENFGDATPMGLLWTFMGHSKIYGGFTGIIEAGAGFLLLFHNTKTLGALLSVAVMSNVVLMNFCFDVPVKLFSSHLLLISIIILMPNLKKLITSLYSIRPKH
;
A
#
# COMPACT_ATOMS: atom_id res chain seq x y z
N MET A 1 -7.42 -1.09 -7.64
CA MET A 1 -6.68 -1.62 -6.48
C MET A 1 -7.08 -3.07 -6.26
N PHE A 2 -6.21 -3.99 -6.56
CA PHE A 2 -6.53 -5.42 -6.50
C PHE A 2 -6.39 -5.92 -5.06
N PRO A 3 -7.39 -6.65 -4.51
CA PRO A 3 -7.31 -7.20 -3.15
C PRO A 3 -6.30 -8.35 -3.01
N PHE A 4 -5.77 -8.85 -4.13
CA PHE A 4 -4.86 -9.99 -4.14
C PHE A 4 -3.43 -9.53 -4.48
N PRO A 5 -2.44 -9.76 -3.59
CA PRO A 5 -1.05 -9.40 -3.85
C PRO A 5 -0.41 -10.25 -4.97
N PHE A 6 -1.12 -11.27 -5.41
CA PHE A 6 -0.61 -12.26 -6.37
C PHE A 6 -0.69 -11.84 -7.83
N ASN A 7 -1.29 -10.68 -8.14
CA ASN A 7 -1.33 -10.13 -9.52
C ASN A 7 0.06 -9.86 -10.11
N GLN A 8 1.06 -9.73 -9.24
CA GLN A 8 2.46 -9.59 -9.66
C GLN A 8 3.05 -10.91 -10.17
N ILE A 9 2.33 -12.02 -10.00
CA ILE A 9 2.76 -13.34 -10.47
C ILE A 9 2.16 -13.58 -11.85
N TYR A 10 3.02 -13.78 -12.84
CA TYR A 10 2.62 -14.07 -14.21
C TYR A 10 1.64 -15.26 -14.28
N GLY A 11 0.52 -15.08 -14.94
CA GLY A 11 -0.52 -16.11 -15.13
C GLY A 11 -1.63 -16.14 -14.07
N VAL A 12 -1.51 -15.41 -12.94
CA VAL A 12 -2.59 -15.29 -11.95
C VAL A 12 -3.72 -14.38 -12.45
N ASP A 13 -3.41 -13.45 -13.33
CA ASP A 13 -4.37 -12.61 -14.04
C ASP A 13 -5.45 -13.43 -14.78
N ILE A 14 -5.08 -14.58 -15.35
CA ILE A 14 -6.03 -15.51 -15.99
C ILE A 14 -7.09 -16.00 -14.99
N LEU A 15 -6.68 -16.29 -13.75
CA LEU A 15 -7.58 -16.81 -12.71
C LEU A 15 -8.43 -15.71 -12.07
N THR A 16 -7.97 -14.46 -12.09
CA THR A 16 -8.61 -13.32 -11.41
C THR A 16 -9.32 -12.37 -12.37
N GLY A 17 -9.14 -12.53 -13.68
CA GLY A 17 -9.69 -11.62 -14.70
C GLY A 17 -11.20 -11.49 -14.63
N TRP A 18 -11.94 -12.61 -14.47
CA TRP A 18 -13.39 -12.58 -14.32
C TRP A 18 -13.88 -11.75 -13.13
N TYR A 19 -13.11 -11.77 -12.04
CA TYR A 19 -13.40 -10.95 -10.86
C TYR A 19 -13.10 -9.46 -11.14
N ALA A 20 -12.00 -9.18 -11.82
CA ALA A 20 -11.62 -7.82 -12.19
C ALA A 20 -12.68 -7.19 -13.08
N ASP A 21 -13.09 -7.86 -14.15
CA ASP A 21 -14.11 -7.38 -15.07
C ASP A 21 -15.46 -7.11 -14.35
N GLY A 22 -15.84 -8.02 -13.45
CA GLY A 22 -17.06 -7.88 -12.66
C GLY A 22 -17.04 -6.67 -11.72
N ILE A 23 -15.95 -6.48 -10.98
CA ILE A 23 -15.83 -5.36 -10.05
C ILE A 23 -15.68 -4.03 -10.79
N ASP A 24 -14.97 -3.99 -11.92
CA ASP A 24 -14.79 -2.80 -12.74
C ASP A 24 -16.14 -2.34 -13.31
N ALA A 25 -17.00 -3.27 -13.72
CA ALA A 25 -18.37 -2.92 -14.13
C ALA A 25 -19.17 -2.28 -13.00
N VAL A 26 -19.03 -2.79 -11.76
CA VAL A 26 -19.68 -2.17 -10.57
C VAL A 26 -19.12 -0.79 -10.30
N ILE A 27 -17.80 -0.60 -10.37
CA ILE A 27 -17.12 0.68 -10.16
C ILE A 27 -17.62 1.72 -11.18
N LEU A 28 -17.66 1.33 -12.45
CA LEU A 28 -18.18 2.22 -13.52
C LEU A 28 -19.65 2.57 -13.30
N TRP A 29 -20.46 1.60 -12.86
CA TRP A 29 -21.87 1.84 -12.54
C TRP A 29 -22.04 2.81 -11.38
N VAL A 30 -21.28 2.64 -10.28
CA VAL A 30 -21.27 3.54 -9.12
C VAL A 30 -20.83 4.94 -9.52
N GLY A 31 -19.75 5.05 -10.29
CA GLY A 31 -19.24 6.32 -10.78
C GLY A 31 -20.26 7.07 -11.61
N LYS A 32 -20.95 6.38 -12.52
CA LYS A 32 -21.95 6.98 -13.40
C LYS A 32 -23.26 7.32 -12.68
N ASN A 33 -23.80 6.41 -11.85
CA ASN A 33 -25.16 6.54 -11.32
C ASN A 33 -25.21 7.18 -9.93
N ILE A 34 -24.21 6.96 -9.09
CA ILE A 34 -24.16 7.50 -7.71
C ILE A 34 -23.36 8.80 -7.68
N LEU A 35 -22.15 8.80 -8.24
CA LEU A 35 -21.27 9.96 -8.21
C LEU A 35 -21.47 10.91 -9.40
N GLN A 36 -22.30 10.51 -10.39
CA GLN A 36 -22.65 11.31 -11.58
C GLN A 36 -21.43 11.80 -12.39
N ILE A 37 -20.33 11.03 -12.37
CA ILE A 37 -19.12 11.38 -13.11
C ILE A 37 -19.33 11.08 -14.59
N LYS A 38 -19.30 12.13 -15.40
CA LYS A 38 -19.38 12.01 -16.85
C LYS A 38 -18.02 11.54 -17.38
N ASN A 39 -18.03 10.52 -18.26
CA ASN A 39 -16.83 9.99 -18.93
C ASN A 39 -15.81 9.32 -18.00
N LEU A 40 -16.28 8.63 -16.94
CA LEU A 40 -15.40 7.77 -16.17
C LEU A 40 -14.92 6.62 -17.06
N GLN A 41 -13.61 6.54 -17.28
CA GLN A 41 -12.96 5.47 -18.04
C GLN A 41 -11.86 4.85 -17.20
N GLN A 42 -11.72 3.53 -17.31
CA GLN A 42 -10.55 2.85 -16.82
C GLN A 42 -9.41 3.09 -17.82
N ILE A 43 -8.45 3.92 -17.44
CA ILE A 43 -7.28 4.16 -18.27
C ILE A 43 -6.20 3.16 -17.81
N LEU A 44 -5.99 2.14 -18.63
CA LEU A 44 -4.97 1.13 -18.38
C LEU A 44 -3.57 1.68 -18.68
N ASN A 45 -2.58 1.27 -17.89
CA ASN A 45 -1.15 1.52 -18.13
C ASN A 45 -0.70 2.99 -18.10
N THR A 46 -1.31 3.84 -17.30
CA THR A 46 -0.84 5.22 -17.10
C THR A 46 0.41 5.32 -16.21
N GLY A 47 0.77 4.24 -15.52
CA GLY A 47 1.77 4.29 -14.44
C GLY A 47 1.29 5.03 -13.19
N SER A 48 0.07 5.57 -13.20
CA SER A 48 -0.56 6.28 -12.08
C SER A 48 -1.53 5.37 -11.34
N GLY A 49 -1.50 5.42 -10.01
CA GLY A 49 -2.47 4.78 -9.12
C GLY A 49 -3.41 5.78 -8.44
N ASP A 50 -3.46 7.02 -8.93
CA ASP A 50 -4.28 8.12 -8.37
C ASP A 50 -5.22 8.71 -9.43
N THR A 51 -5.74 7.87 -10.32
CA THR A 51 -6.73 8.30 -11.32
C THR A 51 -8.11 8.48 -10.69
N THR A 52 -9.01 9.19 -11.39
CA THR A 52 -10.40 9.29 -10.95
C THR A 52 -11.05 7.92 -10.79
N PHE A 53 -10.69 6.96 -11.64
CA PHE A 53 -11.17 5.58 -11.50
C PHE A 53 -10.70 4.93 -10.19
N ASP A 54 -9.46 5.16 -9.74
CA ASP A 54 -8.93 4.61 -8.49
C ASP A 54 -9.65 5.19 -7.27
N TYR A 55 -9.98 6.48 -7.27
CA TYR A 55 -10.78 7.10 -6.21
C TYR A 55 -12.21 6.56 -6.17
N VAL A 56 -12.84 6.37 -7.32
CA VAL A 56 -14.18 5.75 -7.40
C VAL A 56 -14.14 4.31 -6.96
N SER A 57 -13.07 3.59 -7.28
CA SER A 57 -12.83 2.22 -6.83
C SER A 57 -12.76 2.15 -5.32
N LEU A 58 -11.99 3.03 -4.68
CA LEU A 58 -11.89 3.12 -3.23
C LEU A 58 -13.27 3.37 -2.60
N PHE A 59 -14.00 4.36 -3.11
CA PHE A 59 -15.35 4.66 -2.64
C PHE A 59 -16.29 3.46 -2.78
N THR A 60 -16.23 2.78 -3.92
CA THR A 60 -17.06 1.59 -4.18
C THR A 60 -16.75 0.46 -3.21
N TYR A 61 -15.47 0.16 -2.96
CA TYR A 61 -15.08 -0.84 -1.97
C TYR A 61 -15.52 -0.48 -0.55
N MET A 62 -15.42 0.79 -0.16
CA MET A 62 -15.90 1.27 1.14
C MET A 62 -17.42 1.11 1.26
N LEU A 63 -18.17 1.45 0.20
CA LEU A 63 -19.62 1.27 0.15
C LEU A 63 -20.01 -0.20 0.28
N LEU A 64 -19.37 -1.09 -0.49
CA LEU A 64 -19.62 -2.53 -0.42
C LEU A 64 -19.29 -3.11 0.96
N ALA A 65 -18.18 -2.69 1.56
CA ALA A 65 -17.79 -3.11 2.91
C ALA A 65 -18.81 -2.64 3.97
N PHE A 66 -19.29 -1.42 3.86
CA PHE A 66 -20.32 -0.86 4.74
C PHE A 66 -21.63 -1.64 4.60
N LEU A 67 -22.09 -1.91 3.37
CA LEU A 67 -23.31 -2.68 3.13
C LEU A 67 -23.19 -4.10 3.67
N ALA A 68 -22.06 -4.78 3.40
CA ALA A 68 -21.81 -6.12 3.91
C ALA A 68 -21.79 -6.15 5.46
N SER A 69 -21.11 -5.20 6.09
CA SER A 69 -21.09 -5.06 7.55
C SER A 69 -22.47 -4.85 8.12
N THR A 70 -23.28 -4.02 7.49
CA THR A 70 -24.66 -3.74 7.90
C THR A 70 -25.53 -4.99 7.79
N ILE A 71 -25.44 -5.74 6.70
CA ILE A 71 -26.15 -7.00 6.52
C ILE A 71 -25.75 -8.01 7.61
N VAL A 72 -24.45 -8.19 7.84
CA VAL A 72 -23.92 -9.07 8.90
C VAL A 72 -24.44 -8.62 10.28
N PHE A 73 -24.43 -7.35 10.58
CA PHE A 73 -24.93 -6.80 11.86
C PHE A 73 -26.41 -7.15 12.09
N PHE A 74 -27.27 -7.00 11.08
CA PHE A 74 -28.70 -7.28 11.23
C PHE A 74 -29.03 -8.77 11.19
N THR A 75 -28.28 -9.58 10.45
CA THR A 75 -28.52 -11.03 10.34
C THR A 75 -27.97 -11.80 11.55
N THR A 76 -26.90 -11.31 12.17
CA THR A 76 -26.19 -11.99 13.27
C THR A 76 -26.40 -11.30 14.61
N ARG A 77 -27.65 -11.21 15.09
CA ARG A 77 -27.99 -10.60 16.38
C ARG A 77 -27.52 -11.39 17.63
N LYS A 78 -27.10 -12.65 17.48
CA LYS A 78 -26.56 -13.47 18.57
C LYS A 78 -25.07 -13.16 18.74
N ARG A 79 -24.59 -13.15 19.99
CA ARG A 79 -23.17 -12.91 20.33
C ARG A 79 -22.27 -13.82 19.51
N ILE A 80 -21.69 -13.29 18.46
CA ILE A 80 -20.70 -13.99 17.64
C ILE A 80 -19.34 -13.53 18.14
N ASN A 81 -18.50 -14.52 18.43
CA ASN A 81 -17.09 -14.27 18.66
C ASN A 81 -16.41 -14.09 17.30
N TYR A 82 -15.89 -12.89 17.05
CA TYR A 82 -15.19 -12.55 15.82
C TYR A 82 -13.68 -12.79 15.90
N ASP A 83 -13.14 -13.38 16.96
CA ASP A 83 -11.69 -13.55 17.16
C ASP A 83 -11.03 -14.34 16.03
N ARG A 84 -11.71 -15.37 15.52
CA ARG A 84 -11.21 -16.17 14.39
C ARG A 84 -11.15 -15.37 13.09
N GLN A 85 -12.18 -14.60 12.79
CA GLN A 85 -12.23 -13.74 11.60
C GLN A 85 -11.17 -12.65 11.68
N TYR A 86 -11.05 -11.99 12.82
CA TYR A 86 -10.03 -11.00 13.09
C TYR A 86 -8.62 -11.58 12.90
N TYR A 87 -8.36 -12.75 13.45
CA TYR A 87 -7.07 -13.45 13.27
C TYR A 87 -6.73 -13.63 11.77
N TRP A 88 -7.68 -14.15 10.97
CA TRP A 88 -7.45 -14.38 9.55
C TRP A 88 -7.28 -13.08 8.75
N ILE A 89 -8.01 -12.03 9.09
CA ILE A 89 -7.85 -10.71 8.48
C ILE A 89 -6.44 -10.16 8.75
N ILE A 90 -5.95 -10.25 9.98
CA ILE A 90 -4.57 -9.82 10.32
C ILE A 90 -3.53 -10.69 9.64
N VAL A 91 -3.73 -11.99 9.53
CA VAL A 91 -2.82 -12.88 8.79
C VAL A 91 -2.78 -12.48 7.30
N TYR A 92 -3.92 -12.30 6.69
CA TYR A 92 -4.03 -11.84 5.30
C TYR A 92 -3.34 -10.48 5.09
N ALA A 93 -3.65 -9.51 5.93
CA ALA A 93 -3.06 -8.16 5.87
C ALA A 93 -1.53 -8.19 5.99
N ARG A 94 -0.97 -9.06 6.84
CA ARG A 94 0.48 -9.26 7.00
C ARG A 94 1.12 -9.77 5.72
N TYR A 95 0.56 -10.82 5.11
CA TYR A 95 1.11 -11.38 3.87
C TYR A 95 0.93 -10.41 2.71
N TYR A 96 -0.21 -9.73 2.63
CA TYR A 96 -0.47 -8.70 1.64
C TYR A 96 0.59 -7.59 1.71
N LEU A 97 0.72 -6.95 2.88
CA LEU A 97 1.70 -5.89 3.11
C LEU A 97 3.14 -6.38 2.90
N GLY A 98 3.47 -7.55 3.46
CA GLY A 98 4.81 -8.13 3.37
C GLY A 98 5.25 -8.36 1.94
N LEU A 99 4.39 -8.94 1.10
CA LEU A 99 4.69 -9.19 -0.31
C LEU A 99 4.88 -7.89 -1.10
N TYR A 100 4.00 -6.90 -0.90
CA TYR A 100 4.18 -5.62 -1.58
C TYR A 100 5.46 -4.91 -1.18
N LEU A 101 5.79 -4.85 0.10
CA LEU A 101 7.04 -4.24 0.57
C LEU A 101 8.28 -4.96 0.03
N ILE A 102 8.25 -6.30 -0.06
CA ILE A 102 9.34 -7.08 -0.67
C ILE A 102 9.48 -6.72 -2.15
N VAL A 103 8.39 -6.73 -2.91
CA VAL A 103 8.42 -6.43 -4.35
C VAL A 103 8.93 -5.00 -4.59
N TYR A 104 8.39 -4.01 -3.88
CA TYR A 104 8.82 -2.61 -4.04
C TYR A 104 10.26 -2.39 -3.59
N GLY A 105 10.66 -3.00 -2.48
CA GLY A 105 12.04 -2.92 -2.01
C GLY A 105 13.03 -3.58 -2.97
N LEU A 106 12.70 -4.75 -3.53
CA LEU A 106 13.51 -5.40 -4.55
C LEU A 106 13.57 -4.57 -5.86
N PHE A 107 12.47 -3.94 -6.25
CA PHE A 107 12.44 -3.10 -7.43
C PHE A 107 13.34 -1.86 -7.29
N LYS A 108 13.44 -1.30 -6.07
CA LYS A 108 14.42 -0.23 -5.76
C LYS A 108 15.86 -0.76 -5.76
N LEU A 109 16.07 -1.92 -5.17
CA LEU A 109 17.41 -2.54 -5.07
C LEU A 109 17.98 -2.91 -6.43
N LEU A 110 17.13 -3.38 -7.36
CA LEU A 110 17.52 -3.75 -8.73
C LEU A 110 17.51 -2.56 -9.69
N GLU A 111 17.49 -1.34 -9.19
CA GLU A 111 17.50 -0.09 -9.97
C GLU A 111 16.31 0.05 -10.95
N GLY A 112 15.23 -0.71 -10.73
CA GLY A 112 14.04 -0.65 -11.58
C GLY A 112 13.19 0.60 -11.36
N GLN A 113 13.26 1.22 -10.17
CA GLN A 113 12.47 2.41 -9.84
C GLN A 113 13.26 3.72 -10.03
N PHE A 114 14.51 3.76 -9.57
CA PHE A 114 15.35 4.95 -9.62
C PHE A 114 16.56 4.69 -10.50
N VAL A 115 16.42 5.03 -11.77
CA VAL A 115 17.49 4.85 -12.76
C VAL A 115 18.43 6.06 -12.68
N PHE A 116 19.73 5.83 -12.95
CA PHE A 116 20.69 6.92 -13.08
C PHE A 116 20.30 7.83 -14.24
N HIS A 117 20.64 9.11 -14.12
CA HIS A 117 20.18 10.16 -15.04
C HIS A 117 20.66 9.93 -16.46
N ASP A 118 19.77 10.10 -17.43
CA ASP A 118 20.07 10.26 -18.84
C ASP A 118 20.54 11.70 -19.15
N PHE A 119 21.01 11.92 -20.36
CA PHE A 119 21.48 13.23 -20.81
C PHE A 119 20.36 14.29 -20.79
N GLY A 120 19.14 13.93 -21.14
CA GLY A 120 18.00 14.86 -21.11
C GLY A 120 17.74 15.39 -19.71
N ARG A 121 17.86 14.54 -18.70
CA ARG A 121 17.70 14.95 -17.30
C ARG A 121 18.85 15.79 -16.80
N LEU A 122 20.07 15.54 -17.26
CA LEU A 122 21.27 16.32 -16.87
C LEU A 122 21.29 17.73 -17.48
N GLU A 123 20.66 17.92 -18.64
CA GLU A 123 20.56 19.20 -19.33
C GLU A 123 19.28 19.98 -18.98
N GLU A 124 18.34 19.38 -18.24
CA GLU A 124 17.11 20.03 -17.84
C GLU A 124 17.39 21.16 -16.85
N ASN A 125 16.84 22.35 -17.10
CA ASN A 125 16.94 23.44 -16.14
C ASN A 125 16.18 23.11 -14.87
N PHE A 126 16.72 23.45 -13.72
CA PHE A 126 16.09 23.18 -12.42
C PHE A 126 14.67 23.76 -12.32
N GLY A 127 14.41 24.91 -12.95
CA GLY A 127 13.11 25.56 -12.96
C GLY A 127 12.05 24.84 -13.81
N ASP A 128 12.47 23.97 -14.73
CA ASP A 128 11.58 23.22 -15.63
C ASP A 128 11.26 21.81 -15.07
N ALA A 129 12.04 21.38 -14.07
CA ALA A 129 11.88 20.05 -13.48
C ALA A 129 10.58 19.92 -12.67
N THR A 130 9.85 18.83 -12.91
CA THR A 130 8.66 18.51 -12.08
C THR A 130 9.05 18.09 -10.67
N PRO A 131 8.17 18.27 -9.64
CA PRO A 131 8.47 17.82 -8.27
C PRO A 131 8.87 16.33 -8.22
N MET A 132 8.11 15.45 -8.89
CA MET A 132 8.45 14.03 -9.01
C MET A 132 9.82 13.84 -9.68
N GLY A 133 10.10 14.60 -10.73
CA GLY A 133 11.36 14.56 -11.44
C GLY A 133 12.56 14.91 -10.54
N LEU A 134 12.43 15.92 -9.69
CA LEU A 134 13.46 16.27 -8.71
C LEU A 134 13.70 15.13 -7.71
N LEU A 135 12.64 14.51 -7.22
CA LEU A 135 12.75 13.34 -6.32
C LEU A 135 13.45 12.18 -7.01
N TRP A 136 13.10 11.85 -8.26
CA TRP A 136 13.74 10.77 -9.03
C TRP A 136 15.21 11.06 -9.30
N THR A 137 15.53 12.33 -9.58
CA THR A 137 16.92 12.78 -9.76
C THR A 137 17.71 12.58 -8.46
N PHE A 138 17.17 12.99 -7.32
CA PHE A 138 17.82 12.81 -6.02
C PHE A 138 18.04 11.32 -5.70
N MET A 139 16.97 10.50 -5.83
CA MET A 139 17.04 9.07 -5.50
C MET A 139 17.92 8.27 -6.46
N GLY A 140 17.90 8.61 -7.75
CA GLY A 140 18.68 7.95 -8.78
C GLY A 140 20.17 8.34 -8.81
N HIS A 141 20.53 9.47 -8.17
CA HIS A 141 21.92 9.89 -8.10
C HIS A 141 22.81 8.92 -7.33
N SER A 142 22.31 8.34 -6.27
CA SER A 142 23.08 7.40 -5.44
C SER A 142 22.45 6.02 -5.41
N LYS A 143 23.03 5.10 -6.16
CA LYS A 143 22.66 3.68 -6.15
C LYS A 143 22.71 3.06 -4.74
N ILE A 144 23.69 3.48 -3.93
CA ILE A 144 23.85 3.00 -2.55
C ILE A 144 22.66 3.46 -1.70
N TYR A 145 22.25 4.73 -1.83
CA TYR A 145 21.13 5.26 -1.07
C TYR A 145 19.79 4.64 -1.52
N GLY A 146 19.57 4.55 -2.83
CA GLY A 146 18.40 3.85 -3.40
C GLY A 146 18.32 2.39 -2.95
N GLY A 147 19.44 1.66 -3.03
CA GLY A 147 19.56 0.27 -2.57
C GLY A 147 19.31 0.13 -1.07
N PHE A 148 19.85 1.01 -0.24
CA PHE A 148 19.62 1.04 1.21
C PHE A 148 18.12 1.19 1.53
N THR A 149 17.44 2.13 0.91
CA THR A 149 15.98 2.29 1.11
C THR A 149 15.21 1.04 0.69
N GLY A 150 15.62 0.41 -0.42
CA GLY A 150 15.04 -0.86 -0.89
C GLY A 150 15.25 -2.02 0.08
N ILE A 151 16.46 -2.15 0.66
CA ILE A 151 16.77 -3.18 1.66
C ILE A 151 15.91 -3.02 2.91
N ILE A 152 15.74 -1.80 3.42
CA ILE A 152 14.92 -1.56 4.62
C ILE A 152 13.45 -1.90 4.32
N GLU A 153 12.95 -1.50 3.16
CA GLU A 153 11.57 -1.77 2.76
C GLU A 153 11.32 -3.27 2.58
N ALA A 154 12.17 -3.97 1.82
CA ALA A 154 12.07 -5.42 1.64
C ALA A 154 12.27 -6.18 2.97
N GLY A 155 13.20 -5.73 3.81
CA GLY A 155 13.45 -6.29 5.14
C GLY A 155 12.23 -6.17 6.06
N ALA A 156 11.56 -5.00 6.08
CA ALA A 156 10.31 -4.83 6.82
C ALA A 156 9.24 -5.81 6.33
N GLY A 157 9.10 -5.95 5.01
CA GLY A 157 8.20 -6.92 4.39
C GLY A 157 8.52 -8.36 4.77
N PHE A 158 9.79 -8.75 4.70
CA PHE A 158 10.25 -10.08 5.08
C PHE A 158 9.96 -10.41 6.55
N LEU A 159 10.20 -9.48 7.46
CA LEU A 159 9.89 -9.63 8.88
C LEU A 159 8.40 -9.84 9.16
N LEU A 160 7.51 -9.29 8.33
CA LEU A 160 6.08 -9.51 8.44
C LEU A 160 5.64 -10.93 8.12
N LEU A 161 6.38 -11.67 7.30
CA LEU A 161 6.01 -13.04 6.94
C LEU A 161 6.08 -13.99 8.12
N PHE A 162 6.99 -13.77 9.08
CA PHE A 162 7.19 -14.65 10.23
C PHE A 162 6.41 -14.18 11.45
N HIS A 163 5.81 -15.14 12.16
CA HIS A 163 4.98 -14.84 13.33
C HIS A 163 5.76 -14.14 14.45
N ASN A 164 7.01 -14.53 14.68
CA ASN A 164 7.82 -14.03 15.79
C ASN A 164 8.34 -12.60 15.55
N THR A 165 8.54 -12.21 14.30
CA THR A 165 9.11 -10.91 13.92
C THR A 165 8.05 -9.93 13.42
N LYS A 166 6.78 -10.34 13.32
CA LYS A 166 5.70 -9.53 12.77
C LYS A 166 5.55 -8.14 13.40
N THR A 167 5.80 -8.02 14.71
CA THR A 167 5.67 -6.73 15.42
C THR A 167 6.80 -5.79 15.03
N LEU A 168 8.03 -6.30 14.92
CA LEU A 168 9.17 -5.53 14.43
C LEU A 168 8.97 -5.14 12.96
N GLY A 169 8.52 -6.10 12.14
CA GLY A 169 8.16 -5.85 10.74
C GLY A 169 7.10 -4.76 10.59
N ALA A 170 6.03 -4.80 11.40
CA ALA A 170 4.98 -3.78 11.38
C ALA A 170 5.50 -2.40 11.83
N LEU A 171 6.36 -2.33 12.83
CA LEU A 171 6.97 -1.09 13.30
C LEU A 171 7.84 -0.46 12.22
N LEU A 172 8.71 -1.25 11.59
CA LEU A 172 9.54 -0.80 10.47
C LEU A 172 8.69 -0.39 9.27
N SER A 173 7.63 -1.16 8.97
CA SER A 173 6.71 -0.82 7.88
C SER A 173 6.02 0.52 8.11
N VAL A 174 5.58 0.83 9.35
CA VAL A 174 5.01 2.14 9.67
C VAL A 174 6.03 3.25 9.42
N ALA A 175 7.27 3.08 9.87
CA ALA A 175 8.31 4.10 9.70
C ALA A 175 8.62 4.33 8.20
N VAL A 176 8.86 3.24 7.46
CA VAL A 176 9.17 3.29 6.02
C VAL A 176 8.01 3.87 5.22
N MET A 177 6.80 3.35 5.42
CA MET A 177 5.63 3.81 4.67
C MET A 177 5.22 5.23 5.02
N SER A 178 5.44 5.69 6.25
CA SER A 178 5.24 7.11 6.60
C SER A 178 6.13 8.02 5.75
N ASN A 179 7.42 7.66 5.59
CA ASN A 179 8.32 8.41 4.74
C ASN A 179 7.90 8.35 3.26
N VAL A 180 7.53 7.16 2.75
CA VAL A 180 7.07 6.99 1.36
C VAL A 180 5.81 7.82 1.09
N VAL A 181 4.83 7.80 1.99
CA VAL A 181 3.61 8.60 1.87
C VAL A 181 3.95 10.09 1.84
N LEU A 182 4.78 10.58 2.77
CA LEU A 182 5.20 11.98 2.78
C LEU A 182 5.89 12.38 1.46
N MET A 183 6.81 11.55 0.96
CA MET A 183 7.44 11.81 -0.35
C MET A 183 6.40 11.89 -1.48
N ASN A 184 5.45 10.95 -1.51
CA ASN A 184 4.43 10.91 -2.57
C ASN A 184 3.53 12.15 -2.55
N PHE A 185 3.18 12.65 -1.36
CA PHE A 185 2.38 13.88 -1.25
C PHE A 185 3.20 15.15 -1.51
N CYS A 186 4.43 15.22 -1.02
CA CYS A 186 5.26 16.41 -1.16
C CYS A 186 5.84 16.61 -2.57
N PHE A 187 6.08 15.50 -3.28
CA PHE A 187 6.67 15.53 -4.62
C PHE A 187 5.70 15.13 -5.73
N ASP A 188 4.42 15.14 -5.44
CA ASP A 188 3.33 14.84 -6.38
C ASP A 188 3.51 13.51 -7.16
N VAL A 189 3.97 12.47 -6.45
CA VAL A 189 4.11 11.14 -7.03
C VAL A 189 2.73 10.48 -7.13
N PRO A 190 2.32 9.97 -8.29
CA PRO A 190 0.93 9.52 -8.54
C PRO A 190 0.65 8.11 -8.02
N VAL A 191 1.01 7.82 -6.76
CA VAL A 191 0.72 6.58 -6.01
C VAL A 191 0.36 6.85 -4.54
N LYS A 192 -0.25 8.01 -4.29
CA LYS A 192 -0.63 8.49 -2.95
C LYS A 192 -1.65 7.57 -2.30
N LEU A 193 -2.70 7.17 -3.04
CA LEU A 193 -3.74 6.25 -2.55
C LEU A 193 -3.14 4.92 -2.11
N PHE A 194 -2.33 4.31 -2.95
CA PHE A 194 -1.78 2.98 -2.68
C PHE A 194 -0.82 3.01 -1.48
N SER A 195 0.10 3.96 -1.44
CA SER A 195 1.03 4.10 -0.31
C SER A 195 0.32 4.39 1.01
N SER A 196 -0.73 5.23 0.99
CA SER A 196 -1.57 5.49 2.17
C SER A 196 -2.28 4.23 2.67
N HIS A 197 -2.72 3.36 1.77
CA HIS A 197 -3.30 2.06 2.12
C HIS A 197 -2.29 1.14 2.81
N LEU A 198 -1.07 1.04 2.26
CA LEU A 198 -0.02 0.23 2.88
C LEU A 198 0.37 0.75 4.27
N LEU A 199 0.42 2.07 4.45
CA LEU A 199 0.63 2.69 5.76
C LEU A 199 -0.51 2.35 6.73
N LEU A 200 -1.76 2.47 6.31
CA LEU A 200 -2.93 2.14 7.13
C LEU A 200 -2.91 0.67 7.57
N ILE A 201 -2.62 -0.25 6.65
CA ILE A 201 -2.47 -1.68 6.96
C ILE A 201 -1.34 -1.91 7.97
N SER A 202 -0.20 -1.23 7.81
CA SER A 202 0.93 -1.31 8.75
C SER A 202 0.51 -0.92 10.16
N ILE A 203 -0.24 0.17 10.31
CA ILE A 203 -0.77 0.67 11.59
C ILE A 203 -1.75 -0.35 12.18
N ILE A 204 -2.68 -0.90 11.38
CA ILE A 204 -3.67 -1.89 11.84
C ILE A 204 -2.97 -3.15 12.37
N ILE A 205 -1.91 -3.63 11.71
CA ILE A 205 -1.14 -4.79 12.15
C ILE A 205 -0.38 -4.49 13.46
N LEU A 206 0.10 -3.26 13.65
CA LEU A 206 0.85 -2.84 14.82
C LEU A 206 -0.03 -2.64 16.05
N MET A 207 -1.27 -2.13 15.88
CA MET A 207 -2.18 -1.75 16.97
C MET A 207 -2.35 -2.78 18.09
N PRO A 208 -2.57 -4.08 17.80
CA PRO A 208 -2.76 -5.07 18.89
C PRO A 208 -1.55 -5.24 19.80
N ASN A 209 -0.35 -4.97 19.28
CA ASN A 209 0.90 -5.12 20.01
C ASN A 209 1.42 -3.82 20.62
N LEU A 210 0.79 -2.69 20.31
CA LEU A 210 1.27 -1.37 20.72
C LEU A 210 1.33 -1.23 22.26
N LYS A 211 0.30 -1.69 22.97
CA LYS A 211 0.29 -1.70 24.44
C LYS A 211 1.46 -2.50 25.02
N LYS A 212 1.76 -3.69 24.47
CA LYS A 212 2.87 -4.52 24.90
C LYS A 212 4.22 -3.86 24.67
N LEU A 213 4.39 -3.21 23.53
CA LEU A 213 5.61 -2.45 23.20
C LEU A 213 5.81 -1.30 24.19
N ILE A 214 4.77 -0.50 24.43
CA ILE A 214 4.83 0.62 25.37
C ILE A 214 5.16 0.12 26.78
N THR A 215 4.47 -0.91 27.27
CA THR A 215 4.72 -1.48 28.60
C THR A 215 6.14 -2.01 28.73
N SER A 216 6.66 -2.69 27.70
CA SER A 216 8.02 -3.20 27.68
C SER A 216 9.04 -2.06 27.77
N LEU A 217 8.86 -0.98 27.04
CA LEU A 217 9.73 0.20 27.08
C LEU A 217 9.72 0.89 28.45
N TYR A 218 8.55 0.95 29.11
CA TYR A 218 8.45 1.53 30.45
C TYR A 218 9.02 0.62 31.54
N SER A 219 8.98 -0.72 31.37
CA SER A 219 9.52 -1.67 32.36
C SER A 219 11.05 -1.74 32.34
N ILE A 220 11.72 -1.23 31.31
CA ILE A 220 13.19 -1.15 31.19
C ILE A 220 13.75 0.02 32.03
N ARG A 221 12.91 0.89 32.66
CA ARG A 221 13.42 1.90 33.57
C ARG A 221 14.10 1.22 34.75
N PRO A 222 15.40 1.46 34.98
CA PRO A 222 16.08 0.95 36.16
C PRO A 222 15.34 1.45 37.41
N LYS A 223 15.01 0.53 38.31
CA LYS A 223 14.59 0.91 39.66
C LYS A 223 15.83 1.48 40.35
N HIS A 224 15.90 2.80 40.43
CA HIS A 224 16.82 3.49 41.33
C HIS A 224 16.31 3.36 42.74
#